data_7402585c74376c0d7139b15f6c512562
#
_entry.id   7402585c74376c0d7139b15f6c512562
#
_cell.length_a   1.000
_cell.length_b   1.000
_cell.length_c   1.000
_cell.angle_alpha   90.00
_cell.angle_beta   90.00
_cell.angle_gamma   90.00
#
_symmetry.space_group_name_H-M   'P 1'
#
loop_
_entity.id
_entity.type
_entity.pdbx_description
1 polymer ?
#
loop_
_entity_poly.entity_id
_entity_poly.type
_entity_poly.pdbx_seq_one_letter_code
_entity_poly.pdbx_strand_id
1 'polypeptide(L)'
;MSTAPNGRKLLRIEARNSQTPIERKPEWIKTRANMGPEYTKLRSLVAKEGLHTVCQEAACPNIFECWEDREATFLIGGEACTRRCDFCNIDTGKPLPLDRDEPRRVAESVKVMNLKYATITGVARDDLDDEGAWLYAETISQVHQLNPGVGVEMLAPDFSGHAHLLHQVFETRPEVFAHNLETVPRIFKQIRPAFRYERALEVITQARDFGLITKSNLILGMGETREEITQALVDLRGAGCDLITITQYLRPTAKHHPVVRWVKPNEFVEMSKEAEQIGFLGVMSGPLVRSSYRAGRLYNQAMAARAVK
;
A
#
# COMPACT_ATOMS: atom_id res chain seq x y z
N MET A 1 -13.11 26.16 17.78
CA MET A 1 -12.60 25.66 16.49
C MET A 1 -11.71 24.47 16.82
N SER A 2 -12.02 23.28 16.31
CA SER A 2 -11.23 22.08 16.57
C SER A 2 -9.89 22.15 15.83
N THR A 3 -8.81 21.87 16.53
CA THR A 3 -7.43 21.80 15.99
C THR A 3 -6.99 20.35 15.87
N ALA A 4 -6.10 20.06 14.89
CA ALA A 4 -5.42 18.78 14.80
C ALA A 4 -4.37 18.64 15.93
N PRO A 5 -3.85 17.43 16.23
CA PRO A 5 -2.83 17.23 17.27
C PRO A 5 -1.56 18.09 17.10
N ASN A 6 -1.19 18.45 15.88
CA ASN A 6 -0.09 19.34 15.55
C ASN A 6 -0.43 20.85 15.61
N GLY A 7 -1.58 21.24 16.18
CA GLY A 7 -2.01 22.62 16.37
C GLY A 7 -2.59 23.33 15.12
N ARG A 8 -2.58 22.71 13.93
CA ARG A 8 -3.17 23.31 12.72
C ARG A 8 -4.71 23.30 12.78
N LYS A 9 -5.35 24.24 12.09
CA LYS A 9 -6.81 24.21 11.89
C LYS A 9 -7.19 22.99 11.04
N LEU A 10 -8.29 22.32 11.41
CA LEU A 10 -8.86 21.24 10.58
C LEU A 10 -9.34 21.81 9.24
N LEU A 11 -9.12 21.02 8.18
CA LEU A 11 -9.75 21.30 6.89
C LEU A 11 -11.28 21.11 7.00
N ARG A 12 -12.05 21.73 6.10
CA ARG A 12 -13.53 21.61 6.12
C ARG A 12 -13.99 20.15 6.07
N ILE A 13 -13.30 19.30 5.30
CA ILE A 13 -13.61 17.87 5.21
C ILE A 13 -13.31 17.15 6.53
N GLU A 14 -12.20 17.45 7.18
CA GLU A 14 -11.83 16.87 8.48
C GLU A 14 -12.80 17.27 9.59
N ALA A 15 -13.22 18.55 9.60
CA ALA A 15 -14.21 19.05 10.53
C ALA A 15 -15.58 18.38 10.32
N ARG A 16 -15.98 18.14 9.07
CA ARG A 16 -17.20 17.39 8.74
C ARG A 16 -17.09 15.93 9.19
N ASN A 17 -16.01 15.28 8.85
CA ASN A 17 -15.77 13.87 9.21
C ASN A 17 -15.81 13.68 10.73
N SER A 18 -15.23 14.61 11.51
CA SER A 18 -15.16 14.51 12.98
C SER A 18 -16.53 14.62 13.68
N GLN A 19 -17.59 15.00 12.97
CA GLN A 19 -18.96 14.97 13.49
C GLN A 19 -19.52 13.53 13.57
N THR A 20 -18.96 12.58 12.81
CA THR A 20 -19.36 11.18 12.86
C THR A 20 -18.52 10.45 13.89
N PRO A 21 -19.12 9.85 14.94
CA PRO A 21 -18.40 9.06 15.92
C PRO A 21 -17.64 7.88 15.31
N ILE A 22 -16.56 7.44 15.98
CA ILE A 22 -15.89 6.20 15.62
C ILE A 22 -16.69 5.06 16.25
N GLU A 23 -17.22 4.19 15.41
CA GLU A 23 -17.98 3.02 15.84
C GLU A 23 -17.04 1.91 16.35
N ARG A 24 -17.59 1.05 17.22
CA ARG A 24 -16.89 -0.16 17.66
C ARG A 24 -16.75 -1.11 16.48
N LYS A 25 -15.53 -1.62 16.29
CA LYS A 25 -15.24 -2.64 15.28
C LYS A 25 -16.03 -3.92 15.56
N PRO A 26 -16.62 -4.56 14.52
CA PRO A 26 -17.30 -5.85 14.68
C PRO A 26 -16.33 -6.95 15.10
N GLU A 27 -16.88 -8.08 15.55
CA GLU A 27 -16.08 -9.16 16.13
C GLU A 27 -15.10 -9.81 15.15
N TRP A 28 -15.43 -9.84 13.86
CA TRP A 28 -14.54 -10.39 12.82
C TRP A 28 -13.37 -9.47 12.45
N ILE A 29 -13.34 -8.23 12.97
CA ILE A 29 -12.19 -7.31 12.86
C ILE A 29 -11.32 -7.45 14.12
N LYS A 30 -10.94 -8.65 14.44
CA LYS A 30 -10.02 -8.95 15.55
C LYS A 30 -8.88 -9.79 15.02
N THR A 31 -7.64 -9.38 15.31
CA THR A 31 -6.46 -10.22 15.07
C THR A 31 -6.10 -11.00 16.33
N ARG A 32 -5.54 -12.20 16.12
CA ARG A 32 -4.87 -12.93 17.21
C ARG A 32 -3.37 -12.66 17.11
N ALA A 33 -2.78 -12.19 18.18
CA ALA A 33 -1.33 -12.04 18.27
C ALA A 33 -0.70 -13.43 18.36
N ASN A 34 -0.20 -13.95 17.24
CA ASN A 34 0.54 -15.21 17.20
C ASN A 34 2.03 -14.91 17.08
N MET A 35 2.71 -14.81 18.22
CA MET A 35 4.12 -14.46 18.29
C MET A 35 4.98 -15.71 18.05
N GLY A 36 5.24 -16.04 16.79
CA GLY A 36 6.14 -17.11 16.39
C GLY A 36 7.63 -16.80 16.67
N PRO A 37 8.52 -17.78 16.46
CA PRO A 37 9.95 -17.61 16.74
C PRO A 37 10.62 -16.56 15.84
N GLU A 38 10.27 -16.48 14.56
CA GLU A 38 10.83 -15.52 13.63
C GLU A 38 10.35 -14.09 13.95
N TYR A 39 9.06 -13.91 14.26
CA TYR A 39 8.54 -12.63 14.74
C TYR A 39 9.30 -12.13 15.97
N THR A 40 9.49 -13.01 16.99
CA THR A 40 10.17 -12.65 18.24
C THR A 40 11.62 -12.23 17.96
N LYS A 41 12.31 -12.97 17.09
CA LYS A 41 13.68 -12.67 16.68
C LYS A 41 13.77 -11.33 15.95
N LEU A 42 12.92 -11.10 14.96
CA LEU A 42 12.89 -9.86 14.20
C LEU A 42 12.54 -8.65 15.07
N ARG A 43 11.57 -8.79 15.98
CA ARG A 43 11.21 -7.73 16.94
C ARG A 43 12.40 -7.32 17.81
N SER A 44 13.13 -8.30 18.34
CA SER A 44 14.31 -8.04 19.15
C SER A 44 15.42 -7.38 18.34
N LEU A 45 15.62 -7.81 17.10
CA LEU A 45 16.61 -7.27 16.18
C LEU A 45 16.29 -5.81 15.81
N VAL A 46 15.06 -5.52 15.38
CA VAL A 46 14.58 -4.18 15.05
C VAL A 46 14.79 -3.22 16.23
N ALA A 47 14.44 -3.65 17.44
CA ALA A 47 14.64 -2.83 18.65
C ALA A 47 16.12 -2.58 18.96
N LYS A 48 16.97 -3.61 18.82
CA LYS A 48 18.41 -3.51 19.09
C LYS A 48 19.12 -2.60 18.09
N GLU A 49 18.79 -2.71 16.81
CA GLU A 49 19.43 -1.98 15.71
C GLU A 49 18.75 -0.62 15.43
N GLY A 50 17.69 -0.25 16.18
CA GLY A 50 16.98 1.02 15.99
C GLY A 50 16.34 1.18 14.59
N LEU A 51 15.85 0.08 14.00
CA LEU A 51 15.25 0.09 12.67
C LEU A 51 13.79 0.57 12.72
N HIS A 52 13.32 1.19 11.64
CA HIS A 52 11.97 1.70 11.49
C HIS A 52 11.21 0.94 10.40
N THR A 53 10.03 0.43 10.74
CA THR A 53 9.15 -0.26 9.79
C THR A 53 7.72 0.27 9.90
N VAL A 54 7.04 0.44 8.78
CA VAL A 54 5.59 0.76 8.75
C VAL A 54 4.78 -0.26 9.55
N CYS A 55 5.24 -1.52 9.59
CA CYS A 55 4.56 -2.58 10.32
C CYS A 55 4.43 -2.28 11.81
N GLN A 56 5.44 -1.66 12.42
CA GLN A 56 5.42 -1.25 13.84
C GLN A 56 4.75 0.11 14.02
N GLU A 57 5.12 1.13 13.24
CA GLU A 57 4.65 2.50 13.38
C GLU A 57 3.15 2.62 13.14
N ALA A 58 2.61 1.88 12.16
CA ALA A 58 1.18 1.82 11.88
C ALA A 58 0.42 0.81 12.75
N ALA A 59 1.06 0.18 13.74
CA ALA A 59 0.45 -0.89 14.57
C ALA A 59 -0.31 -1.92 13.71
N CYS A 60 0.35 -2.40 12.64
CA CYS A 60 -0.28 -3.27 11.65
C CYS A 60 -0.74 -4.58 12.31
N PRO A 61 -2.02 -4.97 12.16
CA PRO A 61 -2.55 -6.20 12.78
C PRO A 61 -1.89 -7.48 12.25
N ASN A 62 -1.26 -7.41 11.07
CA ASN A 62 -0.68 -8.56 10.38
C ASN A 62 0.83 -8.72 10.61
N ILE A 63 1.43 -7.87 11.44
CA ILE A 63 2.89 -7.87 11.68
C ILE A 63 3.39 -9.25 12.12
N PHE A 64 2.60 -9.98 12.94
CA PHE A 64 2.96 -11.29 13.45
C PHE A 64 3.16 -12.32 12.33
N GLU A 65 2.27 -12.30 11.33
CA GLU A 65 2.29 -13.26 10.23
C GLU A 65 3.33 -12.87 9.16
N CYS A 66 3.38 -11.58 8.78
CA CYS A 66 4.35 -11.12 7.80
C CYS A 66 5.80 -11.31 8.29
N TRP A 67 6.08 -10.97 9.54
CA TRP A 67 7.42 -11.14 10.08
C TRP A 67 7.80 -12.60 10.31
N GLU A 68 6.83 -13.48 10.58
CA GLU A 68 7.07 -14.92 10.59
C GLU A 68 7.45 -15.45 9.20
N ASP A 69 6.85 -14.89 8.14
CA ASP A 69 7.20 -15.18 6.75
C ASP A 69 8.49 -14.45 6.30
N ARG A 70 9.12 -13.62 7.14
CA ARG A 70 10.26 -12.73 6.84
C ARG A 70 9.96 -11.72 5.74
N GLU A 71 8.79 -11.11 5.83
CA GLU A 71 8.33 -10.02 4.98
C GLU A 71 8.11 -8.76 5.82
N ALA A 72 8.58 -7.61 5.35
CA ALA A 72 8.37 -6.33 6.03
C ALA A 72 8.06 -5.22 5.03
N THR A 73 7.46 -4.14 5.53
CA THR A 73 7.12 -2.94 4.74
C THR A 73 7.87 -1.75 5.29
N PHE A 74 8.57 -1.03 4.41
CA PHE A 74 9.29 0.21 4.71
C PHE A 74 8.55 1.40 4.11
N LEU A 75 8.56 2.54 4.85
CA LEU A 75 8.09 3.83 4.36
C LEU A 75 9.31 4.68 4.02
N ILE A 76 9.33 5.26 2.82
CA ILE A 76 10.41 6.15 2.36
C ILE A 76 9.89 7.54 2.03
N GLY A 77 10.80 8.51 1.96
CA GLY A 77 10.50 9.89 1.61
C GLY A 77 10.14 10.80 2.79
N GLY A 78 10.26 10.27 4.02
CA GLY A 78 10.01 11.00 5.25
C GLY A 78 8.59 10.80 5.82
N GLU A 79 8.24 11.61 6.83
CA GLU A 79 7.01 11.44 7.63
C GLU A 79 5.81 12.25 7.12
N ALA A 80 6.01 13.20 6.20
CA ALA A 80 4.98 14.07 5.66
C ALA A 80 4.78 13.83 4.16
N CYS A 81 3.51 13.73 3.74
CA CYS A 81 3.12 13.57 2.34
C CYS A 81 2.64 14.90 1.76
N THR A 82 3.02 15.24 0.53
CA THR A 82 2.51 16.40 -0.17
C THR A 82 1.03 16.25 -0.57
N ARG A 83 0.55 15.01 -0.66
CA ARG A 83 -0.83 14.66 -1.05
C ARG A 83 -1.65 14.16 0.12
N ARG A 84 -2.94 14.50 0.13
CA ARG A 84 -3.88 14.05 1.13
C ARG A 84 -4.81 12.98 0.56
N CYS A 85 -4.86 11.82 1.22
CA CYS A 85 -5.90 10.81 1.04
C CYS A 85 -6.75 10.73 2.31
N ASP A 86 -8.08 10.70 2.19
CA ASP A 86 -8.99 10.82 3.35
C ASP A 86 -9.04 9.54 4.22
N PHE A 87 -8.39 8.48 3.79
CA PHE A 87 -8.22 7.22 4.53
C PHE A 87 -6.84 7.05 5.16
N CYS A 88 -5.83 7.84 4.73
CA CYS A 88 -4.43 7.62 5.07
C CYS A 88 -4.04 8.35 6.36
N ASN A 89 -3.34 7.64 7.25
CA ASN A 89 -2.89 8.20 8.53
C ASN A 89 -1.61 9.01 8.46
N ILE A 90 -0.94 9.06 7.29
CA ILE A 90 0.26 9.88 7.08
C ILE A 90 -0.13 11.36 7.12
N ASP A 91 0.63 12.15 7.85
CA ASP A 91 0.40 13.60 7.92
C ASP A 91 0.65 14.27 6.57
N THR A 92 -0.27 15.17 6.21
CA THR A 92 -0.14 15.99 5.00
C THR A 92 0.53 17.30 5.36
N GLY A 93 1.58 17.65 4.61
CA GLY A 93 2.31 18.89 4.87
C GLY A 93 3.50 19.07 3.94
N LYS A 94 4.36 20.00 4.29
CA LYS A 94 5.64 20.20 3.62
C LYS A 94 6.66 19.22 4.22
N PRO A 95 7.18 18.26 3.42
CA PRO A 95 8.20 17.33 3.90
C PRO A 95 9.50 18.04 4.25
N LEU A 96 10.32 17.40 5.08
CA LEU A 96 11.70 17.78 5.29
C LEU A 96 12.52 17.57 3.99
N PRO A 97 13.71 18.18 3.88
CA PRO A 97 14.63 17.92 2.77
C PRO A 97 14.82 16.41 2.55
N LEU A 98 14.95 16.01 1.28
CA LEU A 98 15.14 14.61 0.92
C LEU A 98 16.45 14.08 1.53
N ASP A 99 16.34 12.99 2.26
CA ASP A 99 17.49 12.25 2.76
C ASP A 99 18.01 11.28 1.69
N ARG A 100 19.11 11.62 1.07
CA ARG A 100 19.71 10.80 0.00
C ARG A 100 20.38 9.53 0.49
N ASP A 101 20.57 9.37 1.80
CA ASP A 101 21.12 8.16 2.42
C ASP A 101 20.04 7.14 2.84
N GLU A 102 18.77 7.52 2.76
CA GLU A 102 17.64 6.64 3.11
C GLU A 102 17.62 5.33 2.31
N PRO A 103 17.86 5.30 0.97
CA PRO A 103 17.90 4.06 0.21
C PRO A 103 18.91 3.04 0.74
N ARG A 104 20.12 3.48 1.09
CA ARG A 104 21.16 2.63 1.67
C ARG A 104 20.70 2.02 3.01
N ARG A 105 20.14 2.85 3.92
CA ARG A 105 19.66 2.39 5.21
C ARG A 105 18.50 1.39 5.10
N VAL A 106 17.61 1.57 4.13
CA VAL A 106 16.54 0.59 3.84
C VAL A 106 17.17 -0.73 3.40
N ALA A 107 18.12 -0.72 2.48
CA ALA A 107 18.80 -1.92 1.99
C ALA A 107 19.56 -2.65 3.12
N GLU A 108 20.23 -1.92 4.00
CA GLU A 108 20.88 -2.47 5.19
C GLU A 108 19.87 -3.08 6.18
N SER A 109 18.72 -2.43 6.37
CA SER A 109 17.65 -2.95 7.21
C SER A 109 17.10 -4.28 6.67
N VAL A 110 16.88 -4.38 5.36
CA VAL A 110 16.48 -5.63 4.69
C VAL A 110 17.50 -6.74 4.96
N LYS A 111 18.81 -6.42 4.86
CA LYS A 111 19.89 -7.37 5.12
C LYS A 111 19.95 -7.83 6.58
N VAL A 112 19.92 -6.87 7.50
CA VAL A 112 20.01 -7.14 8.95
C VAL A 112 18.80 -7.96 9.41
N MET A 113 17.59 -7.65 8.90
CA MET A 113 16.37 -8.43 9.17
C MET A 113 16.35 -9.78 8.43
N ASN A 114 17.28 -10.01 7.49
CA ASN A 114 17.35 -11.20 6.66
C ASN A 114 15.99 -11.52 6.01
N LEU A 115 15.39 -10.50 5.39
CA LEU A 115 14.09 -10.63 4.74
C LEU A 115 14.18 -11.50 3.49
N LYS A 116 13.06 -12.14 3.16
CA LYS A 116 12.87 -12.84 1.88
C LYS A 116 12.17 -11.97 0.85
N TYR A 117 11.36 -11.03 1.35
CA TYR A 117 10.59 -10.13 0.54
C TYR A 117 10.42 -8.78 1.26
N ALA A 118 10.67 -7.70 0.54
CA ALA A 118 10.54 -6.34 1.05
C ALA A 118 9.46 -5.59 0.26
N THR A 119 8.45 -5.08 0.95
CA THR A 119 7.55 -4.09 0.34
C THR A 119 8.05 -2.71 0.69
N ILE A 120 8.22 -1.87 -0.31
CA ILE A 120 8.64 -0.48 -0.16
C ILE A 120 7.48 0.40 -0.60
N THR A 121 7.06 1.32 0.25
CA THR A 121 6.09 2.35 -0.06
C THR A 121 6.65 3.70 0.36
N GLY A 122 6.08 4.78 -0.13
CA GLY A 122 6.58 6.09 0.22
C GLY A 122 5.50 7.17 0.21
N VAL A 123 5.84 8.31 0.76
CA VAL A 123 5.04 9.52 0.67
C VAL A 123 5.19 10.15 -0.72
N ALA A 124 4.16 10.84 -1.21
CA ALA A 124 4.30 11.67 -2.40
C ALA A 124 5.18 12.89 -2.11
N ARG A 125 6.06 13.22 -3.04
CA ARG A 125 7.06 14.29 -2.95
C ARG A 125 6.92 15.26 -4.13
N ASP A 126 5.70 15.76 -4.37
CA ASP A 126 5.44 16.76 -5.43
C ASP A 126 6.22 18.07 -5.23
N ASP A 127 6.94 18.19 -4.11
CA ASP A 127 7.87 19.28 -3.79
C ASP A 127 9.24 19.13 -4.45
N LEU A 128 9.53 17.98 -5.04
CA LEU A 128 10.78 17.69 -5.75
C LEU A 128 10.54 17.73 -7.27
N ASP A 129 11.57 18.10 -8.03
CA ASP A 129 11.51 18.22 -9.49
C ASP A 129 11.18 16.88 -10.19
N ASP A 130 11.62 15.76 -9.59
CA ASP A 130 11.36 14.40 -10.04
C ASP A 130 10.20 13.72 -9.29
N GLU A 131 9.42 14.48 -8.52
CA GLU A 131 8.34 13.96 -7.65
C GLU A 131 8.80 12.79 -6.75
N GLY A 132 10.12 12.66 -6.52
CA GLY A 132 10.74 11.61 -5.73
C GLY A 132 11.05 10.31 -6.49
N ALA A 133 10.93 10.27 -7.81
CA ALA A 133 11.17 9.05 -8.61
C ALA A 133 12.56 8.46 -8.40
N TRP A 134 13.60 9.32 -8.26
CA TRP A 134 14.94 8.87 -7.91
C TRP A 134 14.98 8.07 -6.61
N LEU A 135 14.29 8.54 -5.57
CA LEU A 135 14.28 7.86 -4.26
C LEU A 135 13.73 6.44 -4.36
N TYR A 136 12.61 6.26 -5.10
CA TYR A 136 12.02 4.96 -5.34
C TYR A 136 12.95 4.04 -6.12
N ALA A 137 13.50 4.55 -7.23
CA ALA A 137 14.43 3.81 -8.09
C ALA A 137 15.71 3.41 -7.34
N GLU A 138 16.33 4.35 -6.62
CA GLU A 138 17.55 4.10 -5.86
C GLU A 138 17.32 3.10 -4.73
N THR A 139 16.18 3.17 -4.05
CA THR A 139 15.87 2.22 -2.96
C THR A 139 15.77 0.79 -3.49
N ILE A 140 15.09 0.56 -4.63
CA ILE A 140 15.02 -0.77 -5.24
C ILE A 140 16.42 -1.25 -5.63
N SER A 141 17.20 -0.39 -6.29
CA SER A 141 18.56 -0.70 -6.75
C SER A 141 19.48 -1.09 -5.58
N GLN A 142 19.46 -0.32 -4.50
CA GLN A 142 20.25 -0.61 -3.30
C GLN A 142 19.82 -1.92 -2.61
N VAL A 143 18.51 -2.19 -2.54
CA VAL A 143 18.01 -3.44 -1.97
C VAL A 143 18.48 -4.63 -2.79
N HIS A 144 18.32 -4.62 -4.11
CA HIS A 144 18.76 -5.69 -4.99
C HIS A 144 20.27 -5.90 -4.94
N GLN A 145 21.05 -4.81 -4.94
CA GLN A 145 22.51 -4.88 -4.91
C GLN A 145 23.04 -5.50 -3.60
N LEU A 146 22.49 -5.07 -2.45
CA LEU A 146 22.96 -5.50 -1.14
C LEU A 146 22.38 -6.85 -0.71
N ASN A 147 21.22 -7.24 -1.25
CA ASN A 147 20.44 -8.43 -0.88
C ASN A 147 20.07 -9.29 -2.09
N PRO A 148 21.01 -9.90 -2.79
CA PRO A 148 20.70 -10.74 -3.93
C PRO A 148 19.68 -11.84 -3.59
N GLY A 149 18.61 -11.95 -4.40
CA GLY A 149 17.56 -12.95 -4.22
C GLY A 149 16.41 -12.53 -3.30
N VAL A 150 16.46 -11.33 -2.71
CA VAL A 150 15.30 -10.74 -2.02
C VAL A 150 14.36 -10.13 -3.05
N GLY A 151 13.07 -10.53 -3.02
CA GLY A 151 12.06 -9.91 -3.86
C GLY A 151 11.64 -8.53 -3.35
N VAL A 152 11.37 -7.60 -4.26
CA VAL A 152 10.93 -6.23 -3.95
C VAL A 152 9.58 -5.94 -4.57
N GLU A 153 8.61 -5.55 -3.75
CA GLU A 153 7.37 -4.91 -4.20
C GLU A 153 7.49 -3.41 -3.97
N MET A 154 7.37 -2.64 -5.04
CA MET A 154 7.37 -1.18 -4.95
C MET A 154 5.96 -0.63 -5.09
N LEU A 155 5.40 -0.08 -4.02
CA LEU A 155 4.14 0.67 -4.03
C LEU A 155 4.42 2.16 -4.19
N ALA A 156 4.29 2.66 -5.41
CA ALA A 156 4.64 4.02 -5.80
C ALA A 156 3.41 4.94 -5.99
N PRO A 157 3.56 6.27 -5.86
CA PRO A 157 2.58 7.24 -6.33
C PRO A 157 2.48 7.23 -7.86
N ASP A 158 1.62 8.10 -8.43
CA ASP A 158 1.44 8.16 -9.88
C ASP A 158 2.45 9.07 -10.60
N PHE A 159 3.36 9.72 -9.88
CA PHE A 159 4.29 10.73 -10.41
C PHE A 159 3.61 11.65 -11.44
N SER A 160 2.44 12.16 -11.11
CA SER A 160 1.57 12.99 -11.97
C SER A 160 1.29 12.42 -13.37
N GLY A 161 1.59 11.13 -13.59
CA GLY A 161 1.47 10.42 -14.87
C GLY A 161 2.65 10.65 -15.82
N HIS A 162 3.74 11.26 -15.36
CA HIS A 162 4.93 11.51 -16.17
C HIS A 162 5.66 10.21 -16.52
N ALA A 163 5.57 9.77 -17.78
CA ALA A 163 6.11 8.50 -18.23
C ALA A 163 7.61 8.35 -17.94
N HIS A 164 8.42 9.40 -18.10
CA HIS A 164 9.85 9.33 -17.84
C HIS A 164 10.18 9.07 -16.35
N LEU A 165 9.37 9.59 -15.41
CA LEU A 165 9.55 9.33 -13.98
C LEU A 165 9.12 7.91 -13.61
N LEU A 166 8.01 7.43 -14.18
CA LEU A 166 7.58 6.04 -14.03
C LEU A 166 8.63 5.08 -14.60
N HIS A 167 9.14 5.34 -15.79
CA HIS A 167 10.18 4.51 -16.44
C HIS A 167 11.46 4.44 -15.60
N GLN A 168 11.89 5.54 -14.97
CA GLN A 168 13.04 5.52 -14.06
C GLN A 168 12.87 4.47 -12.94
N VAL A 169 11.65 4.33 -12.41
CA VAL A 169 11.34 3.29 -11.41
C VAL A 169 11.24 1.91 -12.06
N PHE A 170 10.60 1.79 -13.23
CA PHE A 170 10.42 0.51 -13.92
C PHE A 170 11.74 -0.13 -14.35
N GLU A 171 12.73 0.67 -14.74
CA GLU A 171 14.07 0.21 -15.15
C GLU A 171 14.81 -0.53 -14.04
N THR A 172 14.49 -0.26 -12.78
CA THR A 172 15.07 -0.98 -11.63
C THR A 172 14.51 -2.39 -11.44
N ARG A 173 13.48 -2.76 -12.24
CA ARG A 173 12.90 -4.12 -12.29
C ARG A 173 12.48 -4.68 -10.92
N PRO A 174 11.62 -3.98 -10.14
CA PRO A 174 11.04 -4.61 -8.96
C PRO A 174 10.25 -5.86 -9.36
N GLU A 175 10.20 -6.88 -8.51
CA GLU A 175 9.42 -8.09 -8.75
C GLU A 175 7.93 -7.79 -8.92
N VAL A 176 7.43 -6.77 -8.20
CA VAL A 176 6.06 -6.25 -8.34
C VAL A 176 6.09 -4.73 -8.32
N PHE A 177 5.50 -4.12 -9.32
CA PHE A 177 5.14 -2.71 -9.28
C PHE A 177 3.67 -2.56 -8.86
N ALA A 178 3.45 -1.90 -7.74
CA ALA A 178 2.12 -1.65 -7.20
C ALA A 178 1.73 -0.17 -7.31
N HIS A 179 0.53 0.07 -7.79
CA HIS A 179 -0.14 1.37 -7.70
C HIS A 179 -1.60 1.17 -7.32
N ASN A 180 -1.95 1.62 -6.12
CA ASN A 180 -3.27 1.34 -5.57
C ASN A 180 -4.34 2.29 -6.14
N LEU A 181 -5.44 1.72 -6.61
CA LEU A 181 -6.65 2.44 -7.02
C LEU A 181 -7.44 2.94 -5.80
N GLU A 182 -7.51 2.12 -4.77
CA GLU A 182 -8.10 2.32 -3.44
C GLU A 182 -9.62 2.36 -3.42
N THR A 183 -10.29 3.01 -4.38
CA THR A 183 -11.74 3.15 -4.37
C THR A 183 -12.33 3.33 -5.77
N VAL A 184 -13.66 3.42 -5.86
CA VAL A 184 -14.44 3.47 -7.10
C VAL A 184 -14.61 4.90 -7.64
N PRO A 185 -14.91 5.10 -8.95
CA PRO A 185 -14.94 6.42 -9.60
C PRO A 185 -15.80 7.46 -8.89
N ARG A 186 -17.03 7.09 -8.47
CA ARG A 186 -18.01 8.03 -7.88
C ARG A 186 -17.50 8.76 -6.64
N ILE A 187 -16.73 8.06 -5.79
CA ILE A 187 -16.21 8.64 -4.54
C ILE A 187 -14.71 8.96 -4.62
N PHE A 188 -14.06 8.66 -5.74
CA PHE A 188 -12.60 8.77 -5.90
C PHE A 188 -12.07 10.16 -5.54
N LYS A 189 -12.64 11.21 -6.12
CA LYS A 189 -12.20 12.59 -5.88
C LYS A 189 -12.37 13.04 -4.42
N GLN A 190 -13.37 12.50 -3.72
CA GLN A 190 -13.57 12.77 -2.29
C GLN A 190 -12.49 12.09 -1.44
N ILE A 191 -12.16 10.85 -1.76
CA ILE A 191 -11.24 9.99 -0.99
C ILE A 191 -9.78 10.29 -1.33
N ARG A 192 -9.48 10.52 -2.62
CA ARG A 192 -8.12 10.77 -3.15
C ARG A 192 -8.08 12.04 -4.01
N PRO A 193 -8.26 13.24 -3.42
CA PRO A 193 -8.44 14.49 -4.19
C PRO A 193 -7.25 14.88 -5.07
N ALA A 194 -6.03 14.43 -4.73
CA ALA A 194 -4.82 14.72 -5.48
C ALA A 194 -4.51 13.69 -6.59
N PHE A 195 -5.31 12.64 -6.70
CA PHE A 195 -5.16 11.59 -7.71
C PHE A 195 -6.33 11.62 -8.71
N ARG A 196 -6.21 10.85 -9.79
CA ARG A 196 -7.27 10.64 -10.79
C ARG A 196 -7.43 9.15 -11.04
N TYR A 197 -8.68 8.70 -11.17
CA TYR A 197 -9.03 7.29 -11.37
C TYR A 197 -8.40 6.75 -12.66
N GLU A 198 -8.60 7.47 -13.77
CA GLU A 198 -8.09 7.10 -15.08
C GLU A 198 -6.55 7.04 -15.09
N ARG A 199 -5.90 8.04 -14.48
CA ARG A 199 -4.44 8.05 -14.36
C ARG A 199 -3.91 6.86 -13.55
N ALA A 200 -4.62 6.45 -12.51
CA ALA A 200 -4.20 5.26 -11.75
C ALA A 200 -4.23 4.00 -12.61
N LEU A 201 -5.21 3.87 -13.51
CA LEU A 201 -5.26 2.78 -14.49
C LEU A 201 -4.15 2.91 -15.54
N GLU A 202 -3.88 4.13 -16.04
CA GLU A 202 -2.79 4.40 -16.99
C GLU A 202 -1.42 4.02 -16.43
N VAL A 203 -1.16 4.30 -15.15
CA VAL A 203 0.09 3.90 -14.47
C VAL A 203 0.25 2.37 -14.45
N ILE A 204 -0.81 1.63 -14.15
CA ILE A 204 -0.80 0.15 -14.20
C ILE A 204 -0.56 -0.32 -15.64
N THR A 205 -1.20 0.32 -16.64
CA THR A 205 -1.02 0.00 -18.05
C THR A 205 0.44 0.19 -18.47
N GLN A 206 1.07 1.32 -18.11
CA GLN A 206 2.47 1.58 -18.43
C GLN A 206 3.40 0.55 -17.80
N ALA A 207 3.17 0.16 -16.54
CA ALA A 207 3.97 -0.85 -15.86
C ALA A 207 3.83 -2.23 -16.52
N ARG A 208 2.61 -2.63 -16.91
CA ARG A 208 2.34 -3.85 -17.68
C ARG A 208 3.08 -3.84 -19.02
N ASP A 209 2.98 -2.73 -19.77
CA ASP A 209 3.59 -2.61 -21.11
C ASP A 209 5.12 -2.62 -21.02
N PHE A 210 5.68 -2.18 -19.89
CA PHE A 210 7.10 -2.33 -19.57
C PHE A 210 7.50 -3.77 -19.21
N GLY A 211 6.53 -4.67 -19.01
CA GLY A 211 6.73 -6.08 -18.70
C GLY A 211 6.87 -6.42 -17.22
N LEU A 212 6.42 -5.54 -16.32
CA LEU A 212 6.39 -5.80 -14.89
C LEU A 212 5.16 -6.62 -14.46
N ILE A 213 5.27 -7.32 -13.34
CA ILE A 213 4.11 -7.79 -12.60
C ILE A 213 3.46 -6.59 -11.92
N THR A 214 2.18 -6.42 -12.14
CA THR A 214 1.45 -5.26 -11.63
C THR A 214 0.50 -5.64 -10.49
N LYS A 215 0.32 -4.71 -9.56
CA LYS A 215 -0.56 -4.90 -8.42
C LYS A 215 -1.35 -3.65 -8.10
N SER A 216 -2.57 -3.86 -7.57
CA SER A 216 -3.41 -2.78 -7.02
C SER A 216 -4.15 -3.22 -5.76
N ASN A 217 -4.86 -2.28 -5.13
CA ASN A 217 -5.65 -2.51 -3.94
C ASN A 217 -6.98 -1.77 -4.01
N LEU A 218 -8.03 -2.38 -3.46
CA LEU A 218 -9.31 -1.75 -3.17
C LEU A 218 -9.59 -1.79 -1.67
N ILE A 219 -9.93 -0.63 -1.11
CA ILE A 219 -10.34 -0.46 0.28
C ILE A 219 -11.85 -0.30 0.32
N LEU A 220 -12.54 -1.21 0.98
CA LEU A 220 -13.99 -1.28 1.02
C LEU A 220 -14.58 -0.76 2.33
N GLY A 221 -15.82 -0.27 2.25
CA GLY A 221 -16.55 0.28 3.39
C GLY A 221 -16.52 1.79 3.47
N MET A 222 -16.12 2.47 2.39
CA MET A 222 -16.11 3.93 2.27
C MET A 222 -17.34 4.50 1.54
N GLY A 223 -18.30 3.64 1.12
CA GLY A 223 -19.56 4.04 0.50
C GLY A 223 -19.74 3.58 -0.96
N GLU A 224 -18.86 2.72 -1.45
CA GLU A 224 -18.98 2.05 -2.74
C GLU A 224 -20.15 1.05 -2.74
N THR A 225 -20.78 0.82 -3.91
CA THR A 225 -21.74 -0.25 -4.11
C THR A 225 -21.05 -1.52 -4.61
N ARG A 226 -21.78 -2.64 -4.61
CA ARG A 226 -21.24 -3.93 -5.07
C ARG A 226 -20.91 -3.92 -6.55
N GLU A 227 -21.79 -3.28 -7.35
CA GLU A 227 -21.63 -3.13 -8.79
C GLU A 227 -20.42 -2.24 -9.13
N GLU A 228 -20.21 -1.18 -8.38
CA GLU A 228 -19.04 -0.31 -8.53
C GLU A 228 -17.73 -1.03 -8.21
N ILE A 229 -17.73 -1.93 -7.21
CA ILE A 229 -16.55 -2.75 -6.88
C ILE A 229 -16.24 -3.69 -8.05
N THR A 230 -17.26 -4.40 -8.59
CA THR A 230 -17.11 -5.26 -9.76
C THR A 230 -16.53 -4.50 -10.95
N GLN A 231 -17.07 -3.31 -11.24
CA GLN A 231 -16.57 -2.49 -12.35
C GLN A 231 -15.11 -2.07 -12.13
N ALA A 232 -14.73 -1.67 -10.92
CA ALA A 232 -13.35 -1.30 -10.61
C ALA A 232 -12.38 -2.49 -10.75
N LEU A 233 -12.81 -3.71 -10.42
CA LEU A 233 -12.02 -4.94 -10.68
C LEU A 233 -11.85 -5.19 -12.17
N VAL A 234 -12.92 -5.03 -12.97
CA VAL A 234 -12.88 -5.14 -14.44
C VAL A 234 -11.95 -4.09 -15.04
N ASP A 235 -12.06 -2.84 -14.61
CA ASP A 235 -11.22 -1.74 -15.08
C ASP A 235 -9.73 -2.00 -14.78
N LEU A 236 -9.40 -2.43 -13.55
CA LEU A 236 -8.04 -2.80 -13.16
C LEU A 236 -7.49 -3.96 -14.00
N ARG A 237 -8.29 -5.01 -14.20
CA ARG A 237 -7.84 -6.14 -15.01
C ARG A 237 -7.68 -5.75 -16.47
N GLY A 238 -8.56 -4.90 -17.00
CA GLY A 238 -8.45 -4.30 -18.35
C GLY A 238 -7.18 -3.48 -18.52
N ALA A 239 -6.77 -2.72 -17.50
CA ALA A 239 -5.49 -2.00 -17.45
C ALA A 239 -4.27 -2.94 -17.39
N GLY A 240 -4.47 -4.23 -17.10
CA GLY A 240 -3.41 -5.24 -17.02
C GLY A 240 -2.91 -5.50 -15.61
N CYS A 241 -3.71 -5.19 -14.59
CA CYS A 241 -3.38 -5.51 -13.21
C CYS A 241 -3.37 -7.04 -12.99
N ASP A 242 -2.23 -7.58 -12.55
CA ASP A 242 -2.05 -9.01 -12.32
C ASP A 242 -2.51 -9.45 -10.91
N LEU A 243 -2.19 -8.64 -9.91
CA LEU A 243 -2.42 -8.93 -8.49
C LEU A 243 -3.40 -7.93 -7.89
N ILE A 244 -4.33 -8.41 -7.07
CA ILE A 244 -5.28 -7.54 -6.37
C ILE A 244 -5.37 -7.90 -4.88
N THR A 245 -5.38 -6.87 -4.04
CA THR A 245 -5.79 -6.98 -2.64
C THR A 245 -7.11 -6.26 -2.43
N ILE A 246 -8.03 -6.87 -1.67
CA ILE A 246 -9.34 -6.32 -1.34
C ILE A 246 -9.45 -6.27 0.18
N THR A 247 -9.59 -5.06 0.74
CA THR A 247 -9.37 -4.81 2.15
C THR A 247 -10.54 -4.05 2.79
N GLN A 248 -10.74 -4.19 4.10
CA GLN A 248 -11.67 -3.35 4.84
C GLN A 248 -11.01 -2.03 5.23
N TYR A 249 -11.70 -0.92 5.02
CA TYR A 249 -11.34 0.37 5.58
C TYR A 249 -11.39 0.34 7.10
N LEU A 250 -10.29 0.71 7.74
CA LEU A 250 -10.22 0.93 9.17
C LEU A 250 -9.88 2.39 9.41
N ARG A 251 -10.87 3.15 9.88
CA ARG A 251 -10.75 4.59 10.13
C ARG A 251 -9.66 4.90 11.15
N PRO A 252 -8.59 5.64 10.79
CA PRO A 252 -7.48 5.90 11.72
C PRO A 252 -7.88 6.82 12.88
N THR A 253 -8.51 7.96 12.59
CA THR A 253 -8.97 8.94 13.59
C THR A 253 -10.28 9.58 13.15
N ALA A 254 -10.93 10.33 14.03
CA ALA A 254 -12.19 11.02 13.73
C ALA A 254 -12.10 12.04 12.57
N LYS A 255 -10.91 12.56 12.26
CA LYS A 255 -10.70 13.50 11.13
C LYS A 255 -10.76 12.83 9.74
N HIS A 256 -10.63 11.50 9.68
CA HIS A 256 -10.65 10.73 8.44
C HIS A 256 -12.06 10.36 8.02
N HIS A 257 -12.20 9.88 6.78
CA HIS A 257 -13.48 9.43 6.25
C HIS A 257 -14.18 8.45 7.20
N PRO A 258 -15.48 8.59 7.48
CA PRO A 258 -16.21 7.63 8.30
C PRO A 258 -16.26 6.24 7.65
N VAL A 259 -16.27 5.18 8.45
CA VAL A 259 -16.68 3.87 7.95
C VAL A 259 -18.16 3.91 7.63
N VAL A 260 -18.52 3.69 6.35
CA VAL A 260 -19.91 3.69 5.90
C VAL A 260 -20.57 2.34 6.15
N ARG A 261 -19.79 1.26 5.96
CA ARG A 261 -20.23 -0.10 6.30
C ARG A 261 -19.07 -1.02 6.66
N TRP A 262 -19.36 -2.00 7.46
CA TRP A 262 -18.48 -3.12 7.74
C TRP A 262 -18.82 -4.27 6.79
N VAL A 263 -17.91 -4.57 5.85
CA VAL A 263 -18.07 -5.67 4.89
C VAL A 263 -17.95 -7.00 5.61
N LYS A 264 -18.88 -7.90 5.37
CA LYS A 264 -18.90 -9.21 6.03
C LYS A 264 -17.83 -10.14 5.46
N PRO A 265 -17.28 -11.08 6.25
CA PRO A 265 -16.23 -12.01 5.79
C PRO A 265 -16.61 -12.82 4.54
N ASN A 266 -17.88 -13.26 4.42
CA ASN A 266 -18.34 -13.99 3.25
C ASN A 266 -18.33 -13.15 1.97
N GLU A 267 -18.60 -11.84 2.05
CA GLU A 267 -18.52 -10.95 0.89
C GLU A 267 -17.09 -10.87 0.34
N PHE A 268 -16.07 -10.89 1.22
CA PHE A 268 -14.66 -10.95 0.79
C PHE A 268 -14.33 -12.24 0.05
N VAL A 269 -14.90 -13.37 0.48
CA VAL A 269 -14.74 -14.66 -0.22
C VAL A 269 -15.40 -14.63 -1.60
N GLU A 270 -16.58 -14.04 -1.71
CA GLU A 270 -17.30 -13.87 -2.98
C GLU A 270 -16.50 -12.99 -3.95
N MET A 271 -16.00 -11.85 -3.48
CA MET A 271 -15.19 -10.94 -4.28
C MET A 271 -13.84 -11.55 -4.69
N SER A 272 -13.24 -12.41 -3.85
CA SER A 272 -12.04 -13.16 -4.23
C SER A 272 -12.31 -14.06 -5.43
N LYS A 273 -13.37 -14.87 -5.37
CA LYS A 273 -13.75 -15.75 -6.48
C LYS A 273 -14.08 -14.99 -7.76
N GLU A 274 -14.77 -13.86 -7.62
CA GLU A 274 -15.08 -13.01 -8.77
C GLU A 274 -13.81 -12.42 -9.39
N ALA A 275 -12.87 -11.91 -8.60
CA ALA A 275 -11.59 -11.40 -9.09
C ALA A 275 -10.79 -12.50 -9.82
N GLU A 276 -10.79 -13.73 -9.30
CA GLU A 276 -10.19 -14.90 -9.96
C GLU A 276 -10.86 -15.17 -11.31
N GLN A 277 -12.21 -15.13 -11.38
CA GLN A 277 -12.98 -15.30 -12.62
C GLN A 277 -12.75 -14.17 -13.64
N ILE A 278 -12.56 -12.93 -13.19
CA ILE A 278 -12.18 -11.77 -14.03
C ILE A 278 -10.77 -11.98 -14.62
N GLY A 279 -9.92 -12.82 -13.99
CA GLY A 279 -8.64 -13.25 -14.52
C GLY A 279 -7.41 -12.62 -13.83
N PHE A 280 -7.53 -12.16 -12.59
CA PHE A 280 -6.36 -11.82 -11.79
C PHE A 280 -5.53 -13.08 -11.52
N LEU A 281 -4.21 -12.95 -11.56
CA LEU A 281 -3.28 -14.06 -11.34
C LEU A 281 -3.08 -14.39 -9.86
N GLY A 282 -3.27 -13.38 -9.00
CA GLY A 282 -3.24 -13.55 -7.56
C GLY A 282 -4.24 -12.61 -6.89
N VAL A 283 -5.02 -13.16 -5.96
CA VAL A 283 -6.05 -12.43 -5.22
C VAL A 283 -5.86 -12.66 -3.73
N MET A 284 -5.89 -11.57 -2.97
CA MET A 284 -5.91 -11.64 -1.51
C MET A 284 -7.02 -10.73 -0.99
N SER A 285 -8.05 -11.31 -0.40
CA SER A 285 -9.26 -10.60 0.00
C SER A 285 -9.64 -10.94 1.43
N GLY A 286 -9.89 -9.92 2.25
CA GLY A 286 -10.29 -10.15 3.64
C GLY A 286 -10.31 -8.90 4.51
N PRO A 287 -11.05 -8.95 5.64
CA PRO A 287 -11.27 -7.78 6.48
C PRO A 287 -10.00 -7.25 7.16
N LEU A 288 -8.99 -8.07 7.36
CA LEU A 288 -7.70 -7.70 7.94
C LEU A 288 -6.55 -7.65 6.93
N VAL A 289 -6.81 -8.01 5.67
CA VAL A 289 -5.81 -7.87 4.59
C VAL A 289 -5.37 -6.40 4.48
N ARG A 290 -4.11 -6.19 4.08
CA ARG A 290 -3.52 -4.89 3.72
C ARG A 290 -2.83 -5.04 2.38
N SER A 291 -2.57 -3.93 1.70
CA SER A 291 -1.95 -3.96 0.36
C SER A 291 -0.64 -4.74 0.33
N SER A 292 0.16 -4.68 1.40
CA SER A 292 1.44 -5.40 1.55
C SER A 292 1.34 -6.70 2.36
N TYR A 293 0.13 -7.18 2.69
CA TYR A 293 -0.02 -8.41 3.47
C TYR A 293 0.45 -9.62 2.68
N ARG A 294 1.47 -10.32 3.21
CA ARG A 294 2.09 -11.50 2.59
C ARG A 294 2.36 -11.31 1.10
N ALA A 295 2.97 -10.18 0.76
CA ALA A 295 3.17 -9.75 -0.61
C ALA A 295 4.02 -10.74 -1.42
N GLY A 296 5.08 -11.30 -0.83
CA GLY A 296 5.90 -12.32 -1.46
C GLY A 296 5.16 -13.62 -1.74
N ARG A 297 4.23 -14.01 -0.85
CA ARG A 297 3.37 -15.18 -1.09
C ARG A 297 2.42 -14.95 -2.26
N LEU A 298 1.81 -13.76 -2.35
CA LEU A 298 0.94 -13.39 -3.46
C LEU A 298 1.69 -13.35 -4.80
N TYR A 299 2.92 -12.80 -4.80
CA TYR A 299 3.81 -12.83 -5.96
C TYR A 299 4.11 -14.26 -6.42
N ASN A 300 4.52 -15.15 -5.52
CA ASN A 300 4.81 -16.54 -5.84
C ASN A 300 3.59 -17.27 -6.43
N GLN A 301 2.39 -16.98 -5.93
CA GLN A 301 1.13 -17.51 -6.49
C GLN A 301 0.95 -17.08 -7.96
N ALA A 302 1.20 -15.81 -8.27
CA ALA A 302 1.10 -15.29 -9.64
C ALA A 302 2.13 -15.91 -10.57
N MET A 303 3.37 -16.08 -10.12
CA MET A 303 4.43 -16.71 -10.92
C MET A 303 4.10 -18.18 -11.23
N ALA A 304 3.57 -18.92 -10.27
CA ALA A 304 3.09 -20.28 -10.48
C ALA A 304 1.94 -20.32 -11.51
N ALA A 305 0.97 -19.38 -11.43
CA ALA A 305 -0.14 -19.30 -12.38
C ALA A 305 0.33 -18.92 -13.82
N ARG A 306 1.39 -18.10 -13.96
CA ARG A 306 1.98 -17.79 -15.27
C ARG A 306 2.72 -18.97 -15.89
N ALA A 307 3.38 -19.79 -15.10
CA ALA A 307 4.14 -20.94 -15.59
C ALA A 307 3.24 -22.08 -16.17
N VAL A 308 1.94 -22.05 -15.85
CA VAL A 308 0.95 -23.06 -16.31
C VAL A 308 0.24 -22.62 -17.59
N LYS A 309 0.33 -21.36 -17.98
CA LYS A 309 -0.22 -20.82 -19.25
C LYS A 309 0.85 -20.80 -20.35
#